data_aab919465887c3542002400784f134a3
#
_entry.id   aab919465887c3542002400784f134a3
#
_cell.length_a   1.000
_cell.length_b   1.000
_cell.length_c   1.000
_cell.angle_alpha   90.00
_cell.angle_beta   90.00
_cell.angle_gamma   90.00
#
_symmetry.space_group_name_H-M   'P 1'
#
loop_
_entity.id
_entity.type
_entity.pdbx_description
1 polymer ?
#
loop_
_entity_poly.entity_id
_entity_poly.type
_entity_poly.pdbx_seq_one_letter_code
_entity_poly.pdbx_strand_id
1 'polypeptide(L)'
;MKVGRGSKIFENAKIVQENREIIIGENCLIGDFAFIAPRKLVMMDGSQINPHAVLASGGDIILGKFSAVGFGTKLIPATDSTSARYMCEAAPTGTRQVIRGSITLGEGAYIGSGAVVCVTKEHPHIVIGDYAVVGALSYIDKDVPPYTIIHPQIIKYVTKQRVFK
;
A
#
# COMPACT_ATOMS: atom_id res chain seq x y z
N MET A 1 -12.70 -13.43 5.65
CA MET A 1 -11.67 -13.65 4.59
C MET A 1 -12.13 -14.74 3.64
N LYS A 2 -11.96 -14.51 2.33
CA LYS A 2 -12.16 -15.52 1.28
C LYS A 2 -10.83 -15.79 0.62
N VAL A 3 -10.50 -17.06 0.32
CA VAL A 3 -9.23 -17.46 -0.30
C VAL A 3 -9.52 -18.41 -1.46
N GLY A 4 -9.04 -18.04 -2.65
CA GLY A 4 -9.18 -18.82 -3.87
C GLY A 4 -8.27 -20.06 -3.88
N ARG A 5 -8.60 -20.99 -4.78
CA ARG A 5 -7.88 -22.26 -4.96
C ARG A 5 -6.43 -22.02 -5.37
N GLY A 6 -5.51 -22.84 -4.86
CA GLY A 6 -4.09 -22.76 -5.19
C GLY A 6 -3.33 -21.62 -4.53
N SER A 7 -4.01 -20.74 -3.78
CA SER A 7 -3.35 -19.65 -3.08
C SER A 7 -2.64 -20.13 -1.82
N LYS A 8 -1.46 -19.54 -1.56
CA LYS A 8 -0.60 -19.89 -0.44
C LYS A 8 -0.35 -18.68 0.46
N ILE A 9 -0.71 -18.81 1.72
CA ILE A 9 -0.39 -17.85 2.78
C ILE A 9 0.65 -18.52 3.67
N PHE A 10 1.83 -17.92 3.78
CA PHE A 10 2.90 -18.46 4.61
C PHE A 10 2.58 -18.28 6.10
N GLU A 11 3.12 -19.17 6.92
CA GLU A 11 2.72 -19.35 8.32
C GLU A 11 2.88 -18.08 9.18
N ASN A 12 3.96 -17.33 8.94
CA ASN A 12 4.27 -16.14 9.73
C ASN A 12 3.65 -14.84 9.15
N ALA A 13 2.80 -14.92 8.11
CA ALA A 13 2.09 -13.76 7.62
C ALA A 13 0.97 -13.36 8.60
N LYS A 14 0.91 -12.07 8.95
CA LYS A 14 -0.13 -11.52 9.82
C LYS A 14 -1.21 -10.82 9.02
N ILE A 15 -2.40 -11.39 8.94
CA ILE A 15 -3.57 -10.77 8.29
C ILE A 15 -4.57 -10.38 9.37
N VAL A 16 -4.84 -9.09 9.51
CA VAL A 16 -5.88 -8.56 10.41
C VAL A 16 -7.23 -8.72 9.70
N GLN A 17 -8.14 -9.49 10.29
CA GLN A 17 -9.42 -9.84 9.67
C GLN A 17 -10.62 -9.12 10.31
N GLU A 18 -10.48 -8.68 11.56
CA GLU A 18 -11.57 -8.06 12.31
C GLU A 18 -12.07 -6.79 11.62
N ASN A 19 -13.38 -6.73 11.34
CA ASN A 19 -14.06 -5.62 10.64
C ASN A 19 -13.44 -5.24 9.29
N ARG A 20 -12.88 -6.23 8.56
CA ARG A 20 -12.18 -6.02 7.27
C ARG A 20 -12.68 -6.96 6.19
N GLU A 21 -12.71 -6.46 4.97
CA GLU A 21 -13.03 -7.24 3.78
C GLU A 21 -11.73 -7.72 3.13
N ILE A 22 -11.44 -9.03 3.23
CA ILE A 22 -10.24 -9.63 2.64
C ILE A 22 -10.67 -10.70 1.63
N ILE A 23 -10.37 -10.47 0.38
CA ILE A 23 -10.65 -11.35 -0.75
C ILE A 23 -9.32 -11.66 -1.46
N ILE A 24 -8.95 -12.93 -1.51
CA ILE A 24 -7.77 -13.44 -2.17
C ILE A 24 -8.23 -14.35 -3.30
N GLY A 25 -7.85 -14.03 -4.53
CA GLY A 25 -8.14 -14.79 -5.73
C GLY A 25 -7.46 -16.16 -5.78
N GLU A 26 -7.40 -16.76 -6.95
CA GLU A 26 -6.73 -18.05 -7.19
C GLU A 26 -5.22 -17.88 -7.40
N ASN A 27 -4.44 -18.87 -6.97
CA ASN A 27 -2.98 -18.94 -7.18
C ASN A 27 -2.21 -17.70 -6.68
N CYS A 28 -2.72 -17.02 -5.66
CA CYS A 28 -2.06 -15.89 -5.02
C CYS A 28 -1.02 -16.36 -3.99
N LEU A 29 -0.06 -15.48 -3.69
CA LEU A 29 0.97 -15.77 -2.70
C LEU A 29 1.10 -14.63 -1.70
N ILE A 30 1.12 -14.95 -0.39
CA ILE A 30 1.44 -14.02 0.69
C ILE A 30 2.62 -14.58 1.47
N GLY A 31 3.76 -13.88 1.41
CA GLY A 31 5.02 -14.29 2.00
C GLY A 31 5.09 -14.11 3.52
N ASP A 32 6.07 -14.74 4.13
CA ASP A 32 6.32 -14.67 5.57
C ASP A 32 6.52 -13.25 6.08
N PHE A 33 6.07 -12.99 7.30
CA PHE A 33 6.20 -11.71 8.00
C PHE A 33 5.55 -10.52 7.26
N ALA A 34 4.75 -10.77 6.22
CA ALA A 34 3.90 -9.72 5.66
C ALA A 34 2.84 -9.30 6.70
N PHE A 35 2.68 -7.98 6.89
CA PHE A 35 1.65 -7.42 7.75
C PHE A 35 0.55 -6.79 6.89
N ILE A 36 -0.67 -7.30 6.99
CA ILE A 36 -1.78 -6.95 6.11
C ILE A 36 -2.96 -6.50 6.95
N ALA A 37 -3.25 -5.20 6.91
CA ALA A 37 -4.29 -4.57 7.72
C ALA A 37 -5.13 -3.50 6.99
N PRO A 38 -5.30 -3.48 5.65
CA PRO A 38 -6.17 -2.50 5.01
C PRO A 38 -7.64 -2.74 5.40
N ARG A 39 -8.48 -1.73 5.24
CA ARG A 39 -9.92 -1.84 5.45
C ARG A 39 -10.53 -2.87 4.48
N LYS A 40 -10.09 -2.80 3.21
CA LYS A 40 -10.43 -3.77 2.17
C LYS A 40 -9.16 -4.17 1.43
N LEU A 41 -8.98 -5.49 1.24
CA LEU A 41 -7.98 -6.07 0.35
C LEU A 41 -8.68 -6.93 -0.70
N VAL A 42 -8.39 -6.65 -1.96
CA VAL A 42 -8.72 -7.55 -3.07
C VAL A 42 -7.41 -7.92 -3.76
N MET A 43 -7.08 -9.19 -3.74
CA MET A 43 -6.00 -9.76 -4.55
C MET A 43 -6.64 -10.51 -5.72
N MET A 44 -6.39 -10.07 -6.94
CA MET A 44 -6.81 -10.80 -8.14
C MET A 44 -5.86 -11.98 -8.40
N ASP A 45 -6.27 -12.89 -9.28
CA ASP A 45 -5.58 -14.16 -9.50
C ASP A 45 -4.09 -13.97 -9.84
N GLY A 46 -3.26 -14.82 -9.27
CA GLY A 46 -1.82 -14.83 -9.48
C GLY A 46 -1.06 -13.66 -8.86
N SER A 47 -1.74 -12.77 -8.12
CA SER A 47 -1.06 -11.65 -7.47
C SER A 47 -0.25 -12.08 -6.25
N GLN A 48 0.78 -11.29 -5.91
CA GLN A 48 1.75 -11.67 -4.90
C GLN A 48 2.08 -10.53 -3.94
N ILE A 49 2.18 -10.87 -2.66
CA ILE A 49 2.75 -10.02 -1.60
C ILE A 49 3.99 -10.73 -1.06
N ASN A 50 5.16 -10.16 -1.26
CA ASN A 50 6.42 -10.75 -0.82
C ASN A 50 6.65 -10.58 0.70
N PRO A 51 7.59 -11.34 1.28
CA PRO A 51 7.94 -11.27 2.70
C PRO A 51 8.23 -9.85 3.19
N HIS A 52 7.87 -9.60 4.46
CA HIS A 52 8.04 -8.32 5.15
C HIS A 52 7.31 -7.12 4.53
N ALA A 53 6.47 -7.30 3.52
CA ALA A 53 5.64 -6.21 3.00
C ALA A 53 4.61 -5.76 4.04
N VAL A 54 4.31 -4.46 4.06
CA VAL A 54 3.32 -3.86 4.96
C VAL A 54 2.22 -3.21 4.13
N LEU A 55 1.01 -3.74 4.23
CA LEU A 55 -0.20 -3.16 3.72
C LEU A 55 -0.94 -2.51 4.90
N ALA A 56 -0.79 -1.17 5.02
CA ALA A 56 -1.23 -0.44 6.21
C ALA A 56 -2.77 -0.33 6.31
N SER A 57 -3.23 0.03 7.49
CA SER A 57 -4.66 0.18 7.79
C SER A 57 -5.26 1.49 7.25
N GLY A 58 -6.58 1.61 7.31
CA GLY A 58 -7.30 2.88 7.16
C GLY A 58 -7.84 3.17 5.77
N GLY A 59 -7.43 2.44 4.74
CA GLY A 59 -7.93 2.57 3.37
C GLY A 59 -7.99 1.24 2.66
N ASP A 60 -8.20 1.27 1.34
CA ASP A 60 -8.41 0.08 0.51
C ASP A 60 -7.18 -0.22 -0.36
N ILE A 61 -6.92 -1.51 -0.60
CA ILE A 61 -5.85 -1.96 -1.49
C ILE A 61 -6.40 -3.00 -2.46
N ILE A 62 -6.13 -2.79 -3.74
CA ILE A 62 -6.51 -3.70 -4.81
C ILE A 62 -5.24 -4.08 -5.57
N LEU A 63 -4.99 -5.37 -5.68
CA LEU A 63 -3.88 -5.93 -6.46
C LEU A 63 -4.46 -6.60 -7.71
N GLY A 64 -4.12 -6.05 -8.88
CA GLY A 64 -4.51 -6.60 -10.19
C GLY A 64 -3.92 -7.98 -10.43
N LYS A 65 -4.39 -8.66 -11.49
CA LYS A 65 -3.88 -9.98 -11.87
C LYS A 65 -2.37 -9.93 -12.08
N PHE A 66 -1.67 -10.94 -11.56
CA PHE A 66 -0.22 -11.09 -11.71
C PHE A 66 0.61 -9.90 -11.23
N SER A 67 0.01 -8.96 -10.49
CA SER A 67 0.76 -7.87 -9.86
C SER A 67 1.55 -8.37 -8.66
N ALA A 68 2.67 -7.69 -8.35
CA ALA A 68 3.49 -8.10 -7.22
C ALA A 68 3.98 -6.92 -6.37
N VAL A 69 3.88 -7.10 -5.06
CA VAL A 69 4.43 -6.20 -4.04
C VAL A 69 5.75 -6.78 -3.55
N GLY A 70 6.85 -6.06 -3.76
CA GLY A 70 8.22 -6.48 -3.43
C GLY A 70 8.49 -6.63 -1.94
N PHE A 71 9.66 -7.18 -1.61
CA PHE A 71 10.09 -7.42 -0.22
C PHE A 71 10.15 -6.11 0.58
N GLY A 72 9.58 -6.09 1.77
CA GLY A 72 9.63 -4.93 2.68
C GLY A 72 8.94 -3.66 2.14
N THR A 73 8.21 -3.75 1.05
CA THR A 73 7.44 -2.65 0.46
C THR A 73 6.32 -2.21 1.39
N LYS A 74 6.01 -0.92 1.40
CA LYS A 74 4.91 -0.36 2.20
C LYS A 74 3.85 0.26 1.30
N LEU A 75 2.61 -0.25 1.39
CA LEU A 75 1.44 0.36 0.79
C LEU A 75 0.64 1.03 1.90
N ILE A 76 0.56 2.36 1.87
CA ILE A 76 -0.01 3.19 2.93
C ILE A 76 -1.25 3.93 2.39
N PRO A 77 -2.45 3.29 2.42
CA PRO A 77 -3.68 3.86 1.88
C PRO A 77 -4.33 4.88 2.82
N ALA A 78 -3.73 5.16 3.96
CA ALA A 78 -4.15 6.22 4.87
C ALA A 78 -2.96 6.78 5.65
N THR A 79 -2.94 8.10 5.84
CA THR A 79 -1.87 8.80 6.56
C THR A 79 -2.44 9.99 7.34
N ASP A 80 -1.69 10.51 8.29
CA ASP A 80 -2.06 11.73 8.99
C ASP A 80 -1.76 12.97 8.15
N SER A 81 -2.66 13.95 8.19
CA SER A 81 -2.44 15.25 7.57
C SER A 81 -1.33 16.02 8.32
N THR A 82 -0.36 16.55 7.56
CA THR A 82 0.70 17.39 8.12
C THR A 82 0.19 18.71 8.69
N SER A 83 -1.05 19.12 8.40
CA SER A 83 -1.71 20.29 8.97
C SER A 83 -2.45 20.00 10.29
N ALA A 84 -2.58 18.73 10.68
CA ALA A 84 -3.17 18.38 11.97
C ALA A 84 -2.24 18.78 13.12
N ARG A 85 -2.84 19.11 14.27
CA ARG A 85 -2.06 19.44 15.46
C ARG A 85 -1.21 18.27 15.94
N TYR A 86 -1.78 17.06 15.92
CA TYR A 86 -1.10 15.83 16.29
C TYR A 86 -1.24 14.78 15.20
N MET A 87 -0.22 13.94 15.04
CA MET A 87 -0.16 12.82 14.10
C MET A 87 -0.04 11.49 14.86
N CYS A 88 -0.70 11.38 16.00
CA CYS A 88 -0.65 10.22 16.87
C CYS A 88 -2.07 9.72 17.16
N GLU A 89 -2.29 8.42 17.08
CA GLU A 89 -3.61 7.82 17.29
C GLU A 89 -4.13 8.02 18.72
N ALA A 90 -3.23 8.11 19.71
CA ALA A 90 -3.55 8.37 21.10
C ALA A 90 -3.82 9.85 21.42
N ALA A 91 -3.78 10.74 20.41
CA ALA A 91 -4.04 12.17 20.61
C ALA A 91 -5.50 12.43 20.98
N PRO A 92 -5.80 13.55 21.70
CA PRO A 92 -7.18 13.90 22.04
C PRO A 92 -8.10 13.96 20.82
N THR A 93 -9.35 13.56 21.00
CA THR A 93 -10.36 13.53 19.93
C THR A 93 -10.48 14.90 19.25
N GLY A 94 -10.57 14.89 17.91
CA GLY A 94 -10.72 16.10 17.09
C GLY A 94 -9.41 16.86 16.79
N THR A 95 -8.27 16.42 17.33
CA THR A 95 -6.96 17.06 17.10
C THR A 95 -6.13 16.38 16.01
N ARG A 96 -6.54 15.19 15.58
CA ARG A 96 -5.94 14.40 14.51
C ARG A 96 -6.80 14.50 13.24
N GLN A 97 -6.17 14.59 12.08
CA GLN A 97 -6.83 14.56 10.78
C GLN A 97 -6.21 13.46 9.94
N VAL A 98 -7.00 12.44 9.61
CA VAL A 98 -6.53 11.28 8.83
C VAL A 98 -7.01 11.42 7.38
N ILE A 99 -6.08 11.40 6.45
CA ILE A 99 -6.33 11.25 5.02
C ILE A 99 -6.54 9.77 4.77
N ARG A 100 -7.67 9.41 4.14
CA ARG A 100 -8.00 8.02 3.80
C ARG A 100 -8.23 7.91 2.31
N GLY A 101 -7.75 6.82 1.72
CA GLY A 101 -7.88 6.63 0.29
C GLY A 101 -7.72 5.17 -0.12
N SER A 102 -7.17 4.98 -1.31
CA SER A 102 -6.94 3.65 -1.88
C SER A 102 -5.66 3.59 -2.70
N ILE A 103 -5.10 2.38 -2.80
CA ILE A 103 -3.99 2.07 -3.70
C ILE A 103 -4.42 0.89 -4.57
N THR A 104 -4.35 1.08 -5.88
CA THR A 104 -4.67 0.05 -6.87
C THR A 104 -3.44 -0.24 -7.72
N LEU A 105 -3.06 -1.51 -7.81
CA LEU A 105 -2.10 -2.00 -8.76
C LEU A 105 -2.86 -2.62 -9.95
N GLY A 106 -2.50 -2.21 -11.16
CA GLY A 106 -3.00 -2.80 -12.40
C GLY A 106 -2.47 -4.21 -12.65
N GLU A 107 -2.89 -4.81 -13.75
CA GLU A 107 -2.40 -6.12 -14.18
C GLU A 107 -0.89 -6.09 -14.43
N GLY A 108 -0.18 -7.08 -13.92
CA GLY A 108 1.27 -7.19 -14.10
C GLY A 108 2.10 -6.06 -13.49
N ALA A 109 1.50 -5.14 -12.73
CA ALA A 109 2.23 -4.06 -12.08
C ALA A 109 3.16 -4.61 -10.98
N TYR A 110 4.35 -4.05 -10.88
CA TYR A 110 5.36 -4.46 -9.91
C TYR A 110 5.85 -3.29 -9.05
N ILE A 111 5.84 -3.49 -7.74
CA ILE A 111 6.44 -2.54 -6.79
C ILE A 111 7.73 -3.15 -6.24
N GLY A 112 8.85 -2.49 -6.52
CA GLY A 112 10.19 -2.92 -6.09
C GLY A 112 10.37 -2.93 -4.58
N SER A 113 11.34 -3.74 -4.14
CA SER A 113 11.63 -3.97 -2.72
C SER A 113 11.91 -2.68 -1.96
N GLY A 114 11.33 -2.55 -0.78
CA GLY A 114 11.50 -1.40 0.10
C GLY A 114 10.86 -0.09 -0.40
N ALA A 115 10.18 -0.10 -1.54
CA ALA A 115 9.47 1.07 -2.02
C ALA A 115 8.29 1.43 -1.08
N VAL A 116 7.90 2.68 -1.10
CA VAL A 116 6.77 3.20 -0.34
C VAL A 116 5.78 3.84 -1.29
N VAL A 117 4.52 3.38 -1.27
CA VAL A 117 3.39 4.04 -1.93
C VAL A 117 2.51 4.62 -0.84
N CYS A 118 2.33 5.93 -0.81
CA CYS A 118 1.61 6.62 0.26
C CYS A 118 0.64 7.64 -0.30
N VAL A 119 -0.64 7.52 0.04
CA VAL A 119 -1.65 8.50 -0.33
C VAL A 119 -1.35 9.87 0.30
N THR A 120 -1.74 10.93 -0.38
CA THR A 120 -1.64 12.30 0.10
C THR A 120 -3.01 12.98 0.07
N LYS A 121 -3.09 14.21 0.56
CA LYS A 121 -4.33 14.98 0.49
C LYS A 121 -4.69 15.30 -0.97
N GLU A 122 -3.70 15.55 -1.78
CA GLU A 122 -3.83 15.87 -3.21
C GLU A 122 -4.12 14.61 -4.05
N HIS A 123 -3.58 13.47 -3.62
CA HIS A 123 -3.73 12.17 -4.29
C HIS A 123 -4.20 11.10 -3.28
N PRO A 124 -5.49 11.14 -2.84
CA PRO A 124 -6.02 10.15 -1.91
C PRO A 124 -6.26 8.78 -2.56
N HIS A 125 -6.27 8.73 -3.88
CA HIS A 125 -6.41 7.50 -4.65
C HIS A 125 -5.23 7.39 -5.62
N ILE A 126 -4.39 6.37 -5.44
CA ILE A 126 -3.21 6.13 -6.27
C ILE A 126 -3.42 4.88 -7.10
N VAL A 127 -3.19 5.02 -8.41
CA VAL A 127 -3.22 3.93 -9.37
C VAL A 127 -1.82 3.71 -9.93
N ILE A 128 -1.28 2.52 -9.76
CA ILE A 128 -0.09 2.04 -10.46
C ILE A 128 -0.62 1.26 -11.66
N GLY A 129 -0.45 1.82 -12.86
CA GLY A 129 -1.05 1.31 -14.10
C GLY A 129 -0.57 -0.08 -14.49
N ASP A 130 -1.28 -0.68 -15.45
CA ASP A 130 -0.95 -2.03 -15.94
C ASP A 130 0.50 -2.09 -16.43
N TYR A 131 1.19 -3.17 -16.06
CA TYR A 131 2.59 -3.43 -16.42
C TYR A 131 3.57 -2.31 -16.03
N ALA A 132 3.18 -1.39 -15.14
CA ALA A 132 4.09 -0.40 -14.60
C ALA A 132 5.05 -1.03 -13.57
N VAL A 133 6.27 -0.54 -13.54
CA VAL A 133 7.32 -0.99 -12.62
C VAL A 133 7.79 0.17 -11.76
N VAL A 134 7.61 0.05 -10.48
CA VAL A 134 8.20 0.97 -9.49
C VAL A 134 9.50 0.36 -9.01
N GLY A 135 10.62 1.05 -9.23
CA GLY A 135 11.94 0.60 -8.80
C GLY A 135 12.07 0.49 -7.28
N ALA A 136 12.99 -0.36 -6.83
CA ALA A 136 13.25 -0.53 -5.40
C ALA A 136 13.58 0.79 -4.71
N LEU A 137 13.16 0.95 -3.44
CA LEU A 137 13.39 2.14 -2.60
C LEU A 137 12.77 3.43 -3.14
N SER A 138 11.89 3.37 -4.13
CA SER A 138 11.17 4.55 -4.62
C SER A 138 10.09 5.01 -3.66
N TYR A 139 9.80 6.31 -3.65
CA TYR A 139 8.64 6.89 -2.98
C TYR A 139 7.62 7.35 -4.02
N ILE A 140 6.39 6.88 -3.90
CA ILE A 140 5.28 7.16 -4.82
C ILE A 140 4.13 7.80 -4.03
N ASP A 141 3.71 8.97 -4.45
CA ASP A 141 2.62 9.75 -3.86
C ASP A 141 1.55 10.20 -4.87
N LYS A 142 1.62 9.67 -6.08
CA LYS A 142 0.68 9.95 -7.19
C LYS A 142 0.63 8.79 -8.16
N ASP A 143 -0.27 8.86 -9.12
CA ASP A 143 -0.45 7.84 -10.14
C ASP A 143 0.82 7.59 -10.95
N VAL A 144 1.02 6.33 -11.32
CA VAL A 144 2.03 5.88 -12.28
C VAL A 144 1.32 5.36 -13.52
N PRO A 145 1.53 5.95 -14.71
CA PRO A 145 0.88 5.50 -15.93
C PRO A 145 1.22 4.06 -16.29
N PRO A 146 0.36 3.35 -17.05
CA PRO A 146 0.67 2.02 -17.55
C PRO A 146 2.00 1.99 -18.33
N TYR A 147 2.67 0.83 -18.31
CA TYR A 147 3.94 0.57 -19.01
C TYR A 147 5.09 1.52 -18.67
N THR A 148 5.00 2.19 -17.51
CA THR A 148 6.01 3.16 -17.05
C THR A 148 6.97 2.49 -16.07
N ILE A 149 8.27 2.81 -16.18
CA ILE A 149 9.28 2.41 -15.21
C ILE A 149 9.69 3.64 -14.40
N ILE A 150 9.49 3.58 -13.10
CA ILE A 150 9.96 4.58 -12.14
C ILE A 150 11.29 4.10 -11.55
N HIS A 151 12.32 4.92 -11.67
CA HIS A 151 13.60 4.72 -11.00
C HIS A 151 13.66 5.50 -9.68
N PRO A 152 14.29 4.98 -8.64
CA PRO A 152 14.45 5.71 -7.39
C PRO A 152 15.26 6.99 -7.64
N GLN A 153 14.80 8.11 -7.08
CA GLN A 153 15.51 9.37 -7.14
C GLN A 153 16.18 9.66 -5.80
N ILE A 154 17.41 10.20 -5.83
CA ILE A 154 18.04 10.73 -4.62
C ILE A 154 17.28 11.99 -4.21
N ILE A 155 16.55 11.89 -3.09
CA ILE A 155 15.73 13.00 -2.59
C ILE A 155 16.66 14.05 -1.97
N LYS A 156 16.66 15.28 -2.51
CA LYS A 156 17.22 16.43 -1.82
C LYS A 156 16.26 16.87 -0.74
N TYR A 157 16.76 17.05 0.48
CA TYR A 157 15.92 17.54 1.59
C TYR A 157 15.41 18.95 1.30
N VAL A 158 14.10 19.11 1.40
CA VAL A 158 13.45 20.44 1.39
C VAL A 158 12.90 20.66 2.79
N THR A 159 13.43 21.68 3.49
CA THR A 159 12.90 22.06 4.81
C THR A 159 11.76 23.06 4.63
N LYS A 160 10.61 22.75 5.22
CA LYS A 160 9.47 23.69 5.36
C LYS A 160 9.05 23.74 6.82
N GLN A 161 8.76 24.95 7.28
CA GLN A 161 8.19 25.09 8.62
C GLN A 161 6.76 24.53 8.65
N ARG A 162 6.46 23.73 9.66
CA ARG A 162 5.11 23.20 9.88
C ARG A 162 4.23 24.28 10.50
N VAL A 163 3.10 24.59 9.87
CA VAL A 163 2.10 25.51 10.37
C VAL A 163 0.87 24.70 10.78
N PHE A 164 0.43 24.87 12.02
CA PHE A 164 -0.80 24.25 12.52
C PHE A 164 -1.98 25.19 12.20
N LYS A 165 -3.09 24.59 11.75
CA LYS A 165 -4.39 25.26 11.59
C LYS A 165 -5.28 24.95 12.78
#